data_434209d6f5fed02f29836687cfe42962
#
_entry.id   434209d6f5fed02f29836687cfe42962
#
_cell.length_a   1.000
_cell.length_b   1.000
_cell.length_c   1.000
_cell.angle_alpha   90.00
_cell.angle_beta   90.00
_cell.angle_gamma   90.00
#
_symmetry.space_group_name_H-M   'P 1'
#
loop_
_entity.id
_entity.type
_entity.pdbx_description
1 polymer ?
#
loop_
_entity_poly.entity_id
_entity_poly.type
_entity_poly.pdbx_seq_one_letter_code
_entity_poly.pdbx_strand_id
1 'polypeptide(L)'
;MENVFKNIVSTSWLEEHLEAPDIRIIDSSWYFPHEKRNAEQEFIECHIPGASFFDIDKIKDSESDLPHMLPPSEMFNSSIRKLGIGDGHKVVIYDGFGMRSAARLWWMFRVFGCSDVVVLDGGFPKWIKENRSTTADLNEKEIRHLTVFEDRSIVADRDDV
;
A
#
# COMPACT_ATOMS: atom_id res chain seq x y z
N MET A 1 -0.49 -27.75 -1.93
CA MET A 1 -0.72 -26.89 -3.10
C MET A 1 0.14 -25.66 -2.99
N GLU A 2 1.11 -25.53 -3.88
CA GLU A 2 1.86 -24.29 -3.96
C GLU A 2 0.92 -23.13 -4.25
N ASN A 3 1.11 -22.05 -3.49
CA ASN A 3 0.31 -20.84 -3.55
C ASN A 3 0.37 -20.21 -4.94
N VAL A 4 -0.61 -20.50 -5.77
CA VAL A 4 -0.75 -19.88 -7.11
C VAL A 4 -0.93 -18.35 -6.98
N PHE A 5 -1.25 -17.85 -5.80
CA PHE A 5 -1.50 -16.43 -5.49
C PHE A 5 -0.51 -15.87 -4.47
N LYS A 6 0.77 -16.10 -4.66
CA LYS A 6 1.84 -15.66 -3.74
C LYS A 6 1.79 -14.17 -3.38
N ASN A 7 1.23 -13.33 -4.24
CA ASN A 7 1.21 -11.88 -4.09
C ASN A 7 -0.17 -11.31 -3.75
N ILE A 8 -1.18 -12.17 -3.55
CA ILE A 8 -2.56 -11.78 -3.30
C ILE A 8 -3.09 -12.54 -2.09
N VAL A 9 -3.82 -11.85 -1.22
CA VAL A 9 -4.51 -12.45 -0.08
C VAL A 9 -6.01 -12.19 -0.16
N SER A 10 -6.82 -13.12 0.37
CA SER A 10 -8.26 -12.98 0.42
C SER A 10 -8.71 -12.03 1.53
N THR A 11 -9.91 -11.51 1.40
CA THR A 11 -10.55 -10.70 2.44
C THR A 11 -10.77 -11.50 3.73
N SER A 12 -11.12 -12.78 3.63
CA SER A 12 -11.26 -13.65 4.80
C SER A 12 -9.93 -13.84 5.53
N TRP A 13 -8.86 -14.07 4.79
CA TRP A 13 -7.53 -14.20 5.40
C TRP A 13 -7.15 -12.93 6.16
N LEU A 14 -7.36 -11.75 5.55
CA LEU A 14 -7.03 -10.49 6.22
C LEU A 14 -7.87 -10.27 7.47
N GLU A 15 -9.17 -10.55 7.43
CA GLU A 15 -10.05 -10.42 8.59
C GLU A 15 -9.57 -11.26 9.77
N GLU A 16 -9.11 -12.48 9.51
CA GLU A 16 -8.54 -13.37 10.54
C GLU A 16 -7.21 -12.86 11.12
N HIS A 17 -6.51 -11.98 10.40
CA HIS A 17 -5.19 -11.46 10.78
C HIS A 17 -5.16 -9.97 11.16
N LEU A 18 -6.33 -9.33 11.32
CA LEU A 18 -6.40 -7.90 11.66
C LEU A 18 -5.65 -7.54 12.96
N GLU A 19 -5.64 -8.44 13.93
CA GLU A 19 -4.98 -8.25 15.22
C GLU A 19 -3.55 -8.84 15.28
N ALA A 20 -3.06 -9.41 14.19
CA ALA A 20 -1.73 -10.01 14.13
C ALA A 20 -0.64 -8.93 14.23
N PRO A 21 0.34 -9.06 15.13
CA PRO A 21 1.32 -8.00 15.40
C PRO A 21 2.32 -7.80 14.26
N ASP A 22 2.49 -8.77 13.38
CA ASP A 22 3.41 -8.74 12.23
C ASP A 22 2.74 -8.31 10.92
N ILE A 23 1.42 -8.06 10.93
CA ILE A 23 0.68 -7.58 9.76
C ILE A 23 0.56 -6.06 9.80
N ARG A 24 0.79 -5.42 8.66
CA ARG A 24 0.58 -3.99 8.45
C ARG A 24 -0.28 -3.78 7.22
N ILE A 25 -1.26 -2.91 7.32
CA ILE A 25 -2.26 -2.68 6.27
C ILE A 25 -2.11 -1.25 5.76
N ILE A 26 -2.09 -1.10 4.44
CA ILE A 26 -1.99 0.23 3.80
C ILE A 26 -3.13 0.39 2.80
N ASP A 27 -3.80 1.53 2.90
CA ASP A 27 -4.66 2.06 1.85
C ASP A 27 -3.81 2.95 0.94
N SER A 28 -3.65 2.55 -0.30
CA SER A 28 -2.95 3.33 -1.33
C SER A 28 -3.90 3.83 -2.42
N SER A 29 -5.14 4.10 -2.07
CA SER A 29 -6.15 4.61 -3.00
C SER A 29 -5.68 5.87 -3.69
N TRP A 30 -5.92 5.91 -4.99
CA TRP A 30 -5.71 7.08 -5.83
C TRP A 30 -6.76 7.09 -6.93
N TYR A 31 -7.29 8.28 -7.22
CA TYR A 31 -8.34 8.46 -8.22
C TYR A 31 -7.94 9.52 -9.24
N PHE A 32 -8.35 9.34 -10.47
CA PHE A 32 -8.17 10.36 -11.50
C PHE A 32 -8.98 11.62 -11.16
N PRO A 33 -8.50 12.80 -11.56
CA PRO A 33 -9.22 14.06 -11.29
C PRO A 33 -10.68 14.08 -11.77
N HIS A 34 -10.99 13.39 -12.89
CA HIS A 34 -12.35 13.30 -13.43
C HIS A 34 -13.27 12.41 -12.61
N GLU A 35 -12.75 11.54 -11.74
CA GLU A 35 -13.55 10.69 -10.86
C GLU A 35 -14.13 11.48 -9.68
N LYS A 36 -13.61 12.68 -9.42
CA LYS A 36 -14.09 13.60 -8.37
C LYS A 36 -14.15 12.94 -6.99
N ARG A 37 -13.17 12.13 -6.67
CA ARG A 37 -13.03 11.44 -5.38
C ARG A 37 -11.78 11.96 -4.64
N ASN A 38 -11.85 11.97 -3.31
CA ASN A 38 -10.72 12.32 -2.45
C ASN A 38 -10.34 11.10 -1.62
N ALA A 39 -9.26 10.44 -2.01
CA ALA A 39 -8.83 9.19 -1.38
C ALA A 39 -8.48 9.35 0.11
N GLU A 40 -7.79 10.43 0.48
CA GLU A 40 -7.43 10.71 1.87
C GLU A 40 -8.66 10.96 2.73
N GLN A 41 -9.60 11.74 2.25
CA GLN A 41 -10.84 12.02 2.97
C GLN A 41 -11.68 10.75 3.14
N GLU A 42 -11.81 9.94 2.10
CA GLU A 42 -12.52 8.66 2.17
C GLU A 42 -11.87 7.71 3.18
N PHE A 43 -10.54 7.68 3.24
CA PHE A 43 -9.81 6.90 4.26
C PHE A 43 -10.11 7.39 5.68
N ILE A 44 -10.11 8.70 5.91
CA ILE A 44 -10.41 9.28 7.23
C ILE A 44 -11.82 8.90 7.67
N GLU A 45 -12.76 8.90 6.75
CA GLU A 45 -14.17 8.58 7.05
C GLU A 45 -14.40 7.09 7.30
N CYS A 46 -13.72 6.23 6.55
CA CYS A 46 -13.95 4.79 6.61
C CYS A 46 -12.78 4.00 6.01
N HIS A 47 -12.18 3.12 6.79
CA HIS A 47 -11.08 2.25 6.33
C HIS A 47 -11.08 0.91 7.05
N ILE A 48 -10.25 -0.02 6.59
CA ILE A 48 -10.02 -1.30 7.25
C ILE A 48 -9.33 -1.05 8.59
N PRO A 49 -9.79 -1.67 9.70
CA PRO A 49 -9.20 -1.44 11.02
C PRO A 49 -7.68 -1.66 11.02
N GLY A 50 -6.96 -0.70 11.60
CA GLY A 50 -5.49 -0.74 11.69
C GLY A 50 -4.75 -0.24 10.46
N ALA A 51 -5.44 0.09 9.37
CA ALA A 51 -4.82 0.59 8.15
C ALA A 51 -4.21 1.98 8.33
N SER A 52 -3.16 2.24 7.53
CA SER A 52 -2.57 3.56 7.35
C SER A 52 -2.76 3.99 5.89
N PHE A 53 -2.73 5.30 5.65
CA PHE A 53 -2.90 5.84 4.30
C PHE A 53 -1.54 6.20 3.67
N PHE A 54 -1.33 5.77 2.43
CA PHE A 54 -0.17 6.13 1.61
C PHE A 54 -0.62 7.03 0.47
N ASP A 55 -0.11 8.26 0.46
CA ASP A 55 -0.47 9.25 -0.55
C ASP A 55 0.49 9.19 -1.74
N ILE A 56 0.03 8.60 -2.83
CA ILE A 56 0.81 8.46 -4.07
C ILE A 56 1.13 9.84 -4.69
N ASP A 57 0.30 10.84 -4.49
CA ASP A 57 0.53 12.19 -5.00
C ASP A 57 1.65 12.93 -4.26
N LYS A 58 1.86 12.61 -2.99
CA LYS A 58 2.91 13.24 -2.17
C LYS A 58 4.22 12.46 -2.17
N ILE A 59 4.14 11.12 -2.23
CA ILE A 59 5.33 10.25 -2.15
C ILE A 59 5.74 9.85 -3.56
N LYS A 60 6.47 10.74 -4.20
CA LYS A 60 6.93 10.63 -5.59
C LYS A 60 8.21 11.41 -5.78
N ASP A 61 8.85 11.25 -6.93
CA ASP A 61 9.97 12.10 -7.33
C ASP A 61 9.47 13.52 -7.60
N SER A 62 9.80 14.45 -6.71
CA SER A 62 9.42 15.88 -6.81
C SER A 62 10.24 16.66 -7.83
N GLU A 63 11.38 16.11 -8.27
CA GLU A 63 12.23 16.72 -9.29
C GLU A 63 11.77 16.41 -10.72
N SER A 64 10.88 15.44 -10.88
CA SER A 64 10.35 15.05 -12.19
C SER A 64 9.06 15.80 -12.52
N ASP A 65 8.95 16.27 -13.77
CA ASP A 65 7.72 16.86 -14.32
C ASP A 65 6.66 15.78 -14.65
N LEU A 66 7.06 14.51 -14.66
CA LEU A 66 6.15 13.40 -14.90
C LEU A 66 5.40 13.02 -13.62
N PRO A 67 4.11 12.62 -13.74
CA PRO A 67 3.34 12.23 -12.56
C PRO A 67 3.82 10.91 -11.98
N HIS A 68 3.80 10.81 -10.66
CA HIS A 68 3.98 9.58 -9.89
C HIS A 68 5.26 8.78 -10.21
N MET A 69 6.34 9.46 -10.56
CA MET A 69 7.64 8.81 -10.72
C MET A 69 8.14 8.30 -9.37
N LEU A 70 8.98 7.24 -9.40
CA LEU A 70 9.52 6.64 -8.19
C LEU A 70 10.20 7.69 -7.32
N PRO A 71 9.86 7.76 -6.02
CA PRO A 71 10.55 8.65 -5.09
C PRO A 71 12.00 8.19 -4.89
N PRO A 72 12.88 9.08 -4.39
CA PRO A 72 14.16 8.66 -3.85
C PRO A 72 13.99 7.63 -2.73
N SER A 73 14.94 6.72 -2.57
CA SER A 73 14.87 5.66 -1.55
C SER A 73 14.71 6.20 -0.12
N GLU A 74 15.34 7.33 0.19
CA GLU A 74 15.23 7.99 1.50
C GLU A 74 13.81 8.49 1.78
N MET A 75 13.15 9.04 0.77
CA MET A 75 11.76 9.51 0.90
C MET A 75 10.82 8.33 1.11
N PHE A 76 10.96 7.26 0.33
CA PHE A 76 10.17 6.04 0.50
C PHE A 76 10.38 5.44 1.89
N ASN A 77 11.63 5.25 2.29
CA ASN A 77 12.00 4.73 3.61
C ASN A 77 11.36 5.54 4.75
N SER A 78 11.56 6.86 4.72
CA SER A 78 11.00 7.75 5.73
C SER A 78 9.48 7.70 5.80
N SER A 79 8.81 7.67 4.64
CA SER A 79 7.36 7.63 4.55
C SER A 79 6.79 6.32 5.12
N ILE A 80 7.38 5.19 4.75
CA ILE A 80 6.93 3.88 5.20
C ILE A 80 7.17 3.68 6.70
N ARG A 81 8.31 4.10 7.20
CA ARG A 81 8.62 4.03 8.64
C ARG A 81 7.62 4.79 9.49
N LYS A 82 7.20 5.97 9.05
CA LYS A 82 6.19 6.80 9.74
C LYS A 82 4.81 6.13 9.79
N LEU A 83 4.53 5.22 8.88
CA LEU A 83 3.31 4.41 8.88
C LEU A 83 3.38 3.22 9.86
N GLY A 84 4.45 3.11 10.63
CA GLY A 84 4.65 2.03 11.59
C GLY A 84 5.09 0.72 10.95
N ILE A 85 5.67 0.77 9.77
CA ILE A 85 6.12 -0.39 9.03
C ILE A 85 7.64 -0.49 9.09
N GLY A 86 8.14 -1.66 9.45
CA GLY A 86 9.55 -1.96 9.54
C GLY A 86 9.87 -3.38 9.12
N ASP A 87 11.14 -3.74 9.30
CA ASP A 87 11.59 -5.10 9.00
C ASP A 87 10.81 -6.14 9.82
N GLY A 88 10.50 -7.26 9.19
CA GLY A 88 9.74 -8.34 9.83
C GLY A 88 8.21 -8.22 9.69
N HIS A 89 7.70 -7.13 9.11
CA HIS A 89 6.27 -7.00 8.85
C HIS A 89 5.90 -7.53 7.45
N LYS A 90 4.76 -8.22 7.38
CA LYS A 90 4.06 -8.48 6.13
C LYS A 90 3.13 -7.30 5.86
N VAL A 91 3.25 -6.71 4.69
CA VAL A 91 2.42 -5.55 4.29
C VAL A 91 1.29 -6.01 3.39
N VAL A 92 0.06 -5.66 3.74
CA VAL A 92 -1.13 -5.88 2.92
C VAL A 92 -1.60 -4.54 2.37
N ILE A 93 -1.68 -4.43 1.07
CA ILE A 93 -2.05 -3.19 0.38
C ILE A 93 -3.44 -3.35 -0.24
N TYR A 94 -4.27 -2.33 -0.08
CA TYR A 94 -5.55 -2.28 -0.77
C TYR A 94 -5.81 -0.88 -1.35
N ASP A 95 -6.78 -0.78 -2.23
CA ASP A 95 -7.29 0.50 -2.71
C ASP A 95 -8.83 0.49 -2.85
N GLY A 96 -9.38 1.66 -3.05
CA GLY A 96 -10.83 1.87 -3.14
C GLY A 96 -11.41 1.60 -4.52
N PHE A 97 -10.59 1.29 -5.52
CA PHE A 97 -11.06 0.90 -6.85
C PHE A 97 -11.20 -0.63 -6.96
N GLY A 98 -10.25 -1.35 -6.38
CA GLY A 98 -10.19 -2.81 -6.40
C GLY A 98 -8.76 -3.32 -6.32
N MET A 99 -8.00 -3.21 -7.40
CA MET A 99 -6.60 -3.61 -7.47
C MET A 99 -5.82 -2.72 -8.46
N ARG A 100 -6.03 -1.40 -8.40
CA ARG A 100 -5.42 -0.44 -9.33
C ARG A 100 -4.16 0.19 -8.75
N SER A 101 -4.32 1.14 -7.84
CA SER A 101 -3.17 1.82 -7.21
C SER A 101 -2.46 0.96 -6.18
N ALA A 102 -3.13 -0.06 -5.63
CA ALA A 102 -2.49 -1.04 -4.76
C ALA A 102 -1.35 -1.79 -5.47
N ALA A 103 -1.53 -2.14 -6.74
CA ALA A 103 -0.48 -2.79 -7.53
C ALA A 103 0.75 -1.89 -7.72
N ARG A 104 0.54 -0.57 -7.85
CA ARG A 104 1.62 0.40 -7.94
C ARG A 104 2.47 0.41 -6.67
N LEU A 105 1.86 0.50 -5.50
CA LEU A 105 2.59 0.50 -4.24
C LEU A 105 3.26 -0.86 -3.97
N TRP A 106 2.60 -1.96 -4.32
CA TRP A 106 3.19 -3.29 -4.24
C TRP A 106 4.51 -3.35 -5.02
N TRP A 107 4.53 -2.85 -6.24
CA TRP A 107 5.73 -2.78 -7.06
C TRP A 107 6.81 -1.89 -6.44
N MET A 108 6.44 -0.72 -5.88
CA MET A 108 7.37 0.16 -5.20
C MET A 108 8.08 -0.54 -4.02
N PHE A 109 7.34 -1.28 -3.20
CA PHE A 109 7.94 -2.06 -2.12
C PHE A 109 9.00 -3.03 -2.63
N ARG A 110 8.73 -3.70 -3.73
CA ARG A 110 9.67 -4.65 -4.34
C ARG A 110 10.89 -3.95 -4.91
N VAL A 111 10.72 -2.80 -5.56
CA VAL A 111 11.85 -1.98 -6.04
C VAL A 111 12.78 -1.61 -4.90
N PHE A 112 12.23 -1.29 -3.74
CA PHE A 112 13.01 -0.89 -2.56
C PHE A 112 13.40 -2.07 -1.65
N GLY A 113 13.28 -3.29 -2.14
CA GLY A 113 13.80 -4.49 -1.47
C GLY A 113 12.90 -5.09 -0.40
N CYS A 114 11.66 -4.60 -0.27
CA CYS A 114 10.68 -5.14 0.66
C CYS A 114 9.81 -6.18 -0.05
N SER A 115 10.14 -7.46 0.12
CA SER A 115 9.51 -8.55 -0.63
C SER A 115 8.28 -9.15 0.05
N ASP A 116 8.10 -8.95 1.35
CA ASP A 116 6.96 -9.50 2.09
C ASP A 116 5.76 -8.55 2.01
N VAL A 117 5.25 -8.37 0.81
CA VAL A 117 4.17 -7.47 0.46
C VAL A 117 3.17 -8.19 -0.44
N VAL A 118 1.88 -8.01 -0.14
CA VAL A 118 0.76 -8.63 -0.86
C VAL A 118 -0.35 -7.60 -1.10
N VAL A 119 -1.20 -7.88 -2.08
CA VAL A 119 -2.36 -7.06 -2.42
C VAL A 119 -3.64 -7.77 -1.97
N LEU A 120 -4.58 -7.02 -1.41
CA LEU A 120 -5.89 -7.54 -1.02
C LEU A 120 -6.76 -7.78 -2.26
N ASP A 121 -7.20 -9.01 -2.45
CA ASP A 121 -8.08 -9.39 -3.55
C ASP A 121 -9.39 -8.60 -3.52
N GLY A 122 -9.68 -7.90 -4.61
CA GLY A 122 -10.89 -7.09 -4.75
C GLY A 122 -10.89 -5.76 -3.98
N GLY A 123 -9.88 -5.50 -3.15
CA GLY A 123 -9.70 -4.23 -2.44
C GLY A 123 -10.84 -3.86 -1.51
N PHE A 124 -10.98 -2.56 -1.25
CA PHE A 124 -12.00 -2.05 -0.33
C PHE A 124 -13.44 -2.27 -0.83
N PRO A 125 -13.75 -2.18 -2.13
CA PRO A 125 -15.11 -2.47 -2.61
C PRO A 125 -15.58 -3.87 -2.24
N LYS A 126 -14.73 -4.87 -2.38
CA LYS A 126 -15.06 -6.25 -1.99
C LYS A 126 -15.21 -6.39 -0.47
N TRP A 127 -14.34 -5.77 0.30
CA TRP A 127 -14.41 -5.73 1.76
C TRP A 127 -15.76 -5.21 2.26
N ILE A 128 -16.20 -4.09 1.70
CA ILE A 128 -17.51 -3.47 2.02
C ILE A 128 -18.67 -4.34 1.58
N LYS A 129 -18.60 -4.89 0.35
CA LYS A 129 -19.67 -5.77 -0.18
C LYS A 129 -19.90 -7.00 0.69
N GLU A 130 -18.85 -7.50 1.31
CA GLU A 130 -18.91 -8.65 2.23
C GLU A 130 -19.28 -8.26 3.66
N ASN A 131 -19.63 -6.99 3.92
CA ASN A 131 -20.00 -6.44 5.23
C ASN A 131 -18.94 -6.68 6.32
N ARG A 132 -17.65 -6.64 5.95
CA ARG A 132 -16.56 -6.78 6.90
C ARG A 132 -16.35 -5.50 7.68
N SER A 133 -15.70 -5.59 8.86
CA SER A 133 -15.55 -4.47 9.79
C SER A 133 -14.75 -3.30 9.19
N THR A 134 -15.19 -2.10 9.50
CA THR A 134 -14.53 -0.84 9.14
C THR A 134 -14.48 0.08 10.33
N THR A 135 -13.63 1.09 10.27
CA THR A 135 -13.49 2.08 11.32
C THR A 135 -13.14 3.45 10.73
N ALA A 136 -13.37 4.49 11.51
CA ALA A 136 -12.85 5.84 11.29
C ALA A 136 -11.73 6.20 12.28
N ASP A 137 -11.31 5.25 13.13
CA ASP A 137 -10.27 5.50 14.12
C ASP A 137 -8.90 5.64 13.47
N LEU A 138 -8.24 6.76 13.75
CA LEU A 138 -6.88 7.05 13.31
C LEU A 138 -5.92 6.80 14.47
N ASN A 139 -5.22 5.68 14.42
CA ASN A 139 -4.23 5.33 15.44
C ASN A 139 -2.85 5.89 15.05
N GLU A 140 -2.18 6.55 15.99
CA GLU A 140 -0.79 6.90 15.83
C GLU A 140 0.06 5.64 15.70
N LYS A 141 1.02 5.69 14.77
CA LYS A 141 1.95 4.59 14.54
C LYS A 141 3.33 4.97 15.07
N GLU A 142 3.97 4.04 15.75
CA GLU A 142 5.37 4.20 16.15
C GLU A 142 6.28 4.05 14.93
N ILE A 143 7.27 4.95 14.83
CA ILE A 143 8.28 4.87 13.77
C ILE A 143 9.09 3.58 13.96
N ARG A 144 9.23 2.80 12.88
CA ARG A 144 9.96 1.53 12.88
C ARG A 144 11.28 1.67 12.11
N HIS A 145 12.14 0.66 12.26
CA HIS A 145 13.34 0.53 11.45
C HIS A 145 13.02 -0.27 10.19
N LEU A 146 13.36 0.27 9.02
CA LEU A 146 13.15 -0.38 7.73
C LEU A 146 14.45 -0.35 6.93
N THR A 147 14.89 -1.52 6.49
CA THR A 147 16.02 -1.69 5.57
C THR A 147 15.50 -1.57 4.13
N VAL A 148 16.04 -0.63 3.39
CA VAL A 148 15.70 -0.39 1.98
C VAL A 148 16.90 -0.74 1.11
N PHE A 149 16.65 -1.53 0.07
CA PHE A 149 17.65 -1.96 -0.90
C PHE A 149 17.08 -1.79 -2.30
N GLU A 150 17.45 -0.70 -2.98
CA GLU A 150 16.90 -0.36 -4.29
C GLU A 150 17.36 -1.34 -5.37
N ASP A 151 16.43 -2.01 -6.01
CA ASP A 151 16.66 -2.90 -7.14
C ASP A 151 16.10 -2.27 -8.43
N ARG A 152 16.95 -1.68 -9.22
CA ARG A 152 16.60 -1.07 -10.51
C ARG A 152 16.35 -2.09 -11.62
N SER A 153 16.67 -3.36 -11.42
CA SER A 153 16.49 -4.40 -12.46
C SER A 153 15.02 -4.64 -12.81
N ILE A 154 14.10 -4.32 -11.90
CA ILE A 154 12.65 -4.45 -12.10
C ILE A 154 11.98 -3.14 -12.51
N VAL A 155 12.76 -2.11 -12.79
CA VAL A 155 12.29 -0.81 -13.31
C VAL A 155 12.63 -0.75 -14.80
N ALA A 156 11.61 -0.59 -15.64
CA ALA A 156 11.79 -0.33 -17.06
C ALA A 156 11.42 1.12 -17.37
N ASP A 157 12.28 1.82 -18.08
CA ASP A 157 11.97 3.14 -18.60
C ASP A 157 11.57 3.07 -20.08
N ARG A 158 11.32 4.24 -20.66
CA ARG A 158 10.90 4.33 -22.04
C ARG A 158 11.93 3.74 -23.03
N ASP A 159 13.22 3.83 -22.70
CA ASP A 159 14.30 3.38 -23.58
C ASP A 159 14.57 1.87 -23.45
N ASP A 160 14.02 1.22 -22.43
CA ASP A 160 14.12 -0.23 -22.20
C ASP A 160 13.07 -1.02 -22.99
N VAL A 161 12.09 -0.37 -23.57
CA VAL A 161 10.93 -1.01 -24.23
C VAL A 161 11.10 -1.07 -25.74
#